data_d58438a0f05074e8de0480bc7a810615
#
_entry.id   d58438a0f05074e8de0480bc7a810615
#
_cell.length_a   1.000
_cell.length_b   1.000
_cell.length_c   1.000
_cell.angle_alpha   90.00
_cell.angle_beta   90.00
_cell.angle_gamma   90.00
#
_symmetry.space_group_name_H-M   'P 1'
#
loop_
_entity.id
_entity.type
_entity.pdbx_description
1 polymer ?
#
loop_
_entity_poly.entity_id
_entity_poly.type
_entity_poly.pdbx_seq_one_letter_code
_entity_poly.pdbx_strand_id
1 'polypeptide(L)'
;MTGPAVRIAAQAKLNLHLRILSREESGFHSIETIFHRIDLADDIGLEITPGKRTIDVDGNGTGPAESNLAFRAAAAYAAHAGWPDGFDIQLTKKIPVGAGLGGGSADAAAVLRALNFLAPQPVPANALLHLAAGLGADVPFLASDFVMALAWGRGERMLDCGPLPQRDILLMTPEFSVATADAYRWVDEDRGDRRALPLPHAIERAALSSWENIQRFARNDFETAVVARHPRLEGYLEALRHSRATLAQMSGSGSTIFGVLETPARFALIPEEHRSHVTTTKTSIDVVQPLRVG
;
A
#
# COMPACT_ATOMS: atom_id res chain seq x y z
N MET A 1 -15.47 31.32 8.78
CA MET A 1 -16.40 30.30 8.22
C MET A 1 -15.52 29.13 7.87
N THR A 2 -15.78 27.98 8.47
CA THR A 2 -15.13 26.70 8.13
C THR A 2 -15.57 26.30 6.72
N GLY A 3 -14.61 25.86 5.89
CA GLY A 3 -14.88 25.45 4.51
C GLY A 3 -15.49 24.05 4.42
N PRO A 4 -15.74 23.54 3.19
CA PRO A 4 -16.16 22.16 3.01
C PRO A 4 -15.12 21.19 3.58
N ALA A 5 -15.59 20.18 4.32
CA ALA A 5 -14.74 19.21 4.99
C ALA A 5 -15.21 17.78 4.76
N VAL A 6 -14.26 16.84 4.74
CA VAL A 6 -14.51 15.41 4.55
C VAL A 6 -13.64 14.56 5.46
N ARG A 7 -14.06 13.31 5.64
CA ARG A 7 -13.27 12.26 6.27
C ARG A 7 -13.14 11.07 5.31
N ILE A 8 -11.98 10.43 5.31
CA ILE A 8 -11.71 9.24 4.51
C ILE A 8 -10.72 8.32 5.24
N ALA A 9 -10.94 7.02 5.14
CA ALA A 9 -9.98 6.03 5.57
C ALA A 9 -8.94 5.78 4.45
N ALA A 10 -7.67 5.94 4.78
CA ALA A 10 -6.53 5.66 3.91
C ALA A 10 -6.11 4.20 4.07
N GLN A 11 -6.69 3.31 3.25
CA GLN A 11 -6.52 1.86 3.35
C GLN A 11 -5.13 1.41 2.98
N ALA A 12 -4.52 0.54 3.81
CA ALA A 12 -3.28 -0.15 3.50
C ALA A 12 -3.43 -1.15 2.35
N LYS A 13 -2.30 -1.59 1.82
CA LYS A 13 -2.22 -2.65 0.80
C LYS A 13 -1.28 -3.77 1.22
N LEU A 14 -1.47 -4.93 0.61
CA LEU A 14 -0.51 -6.03 0.54
C LEU A 14 -0.04 -6.22 -0.89
N ASN A 15 1.16 -6.77 -1.06
CA ASN A 15 1.59 -7.37 -2.31
C ASN A 15 1.38 -8.89 -2.19
N LEU A 16 0.31 -9.42 -2.81
CA LEU A 16 0.06 -10.86 -2.84
C LEU A 16 1.05 -11.59 -3.77
N HIS A 17 1.65 -10.85 -4.67
CA HIS A 17 2.70 -11.28 -5.58
C HIS A 17 3.59 -10.08 -5.88
N LEU A 18 4.91 -10.28 -5.92
CA LEU A 18 5.86 -9.24 -6.34
C LEU A 18 7.09 -9.86 -6.98
N ARG A 19 7.31 -9.50 -8.23
CA ARG A 19 8.51 -9.88 -8.99
C ARG A 19 9.27 -8.64 -9.42
N ILE A 20 10.58 -8.71 -9.33
CA ILE A 20 11.50 -7.72 -9.89
C ILE A 20 11.97 -8.27 -11.23
N LEU A 21 11.51 -7.64 -12.32
CA LEU A 21 11.71 -8.13 -13.69
C LEU A 21 13.08 -7.72 -14.24
N SER A 22 13.34 -6.41 -14.27
CA SER A 22 14.58 -5.87 -14.83
C SER A 22 14.93 -4.54 -14.17
N ARG A 23 16.20 -4.18 -14.24
CA ARG A 23 16.68 -2.85 -13.90
C ARG A 23 16.73 -1.99 -15.15
N GLU A 24 16.12 -0.82 -15.09
CA GLU A 24 16.14 0.17 -16.16
C GLU A 24 17.48 0.95 -16.17
N GLU A 25 17.80 1.56 -17.31
CA GLU A 25 18.97 2.47 -17.39
C GLU A 25 18.87 3.66 -16.44
N SER A 26 17.66 4.09 -16.11
CA SER A 26 17.36 5.12 -15.10
C SER A 26 17.70 4.72 -13.67
N GLY A 27 18.07 3.45 -13.43
CA GLY A 27 18.33 2.88 -12.11
C GLY A 27 17.10 2.36 -11.39
N PHE A 28 15.89 2.60 -11.90
CA PHE A 28 14.64 2.01 -11.39
C PHE A 28 14.53 0.54 -11.80
N HIS A 29 13.65 -0.18 -11.08
CA HIS A 29 13.33 -1.57 -11.41
C HIS A 29 11.92 -1.67 -11.98
N SER A 30 11.79 -2.41 -13.08
CA SER A 30 10.50 -2.85 -13.57
C SER A 30 10.02 -4.02 -12.71
N ILE A 31 8.78 -3.94 -12.27
CA ILE A 31 8.15 -4.96 -11.42
C ILE A 31 6.86 -5.51 -12.02
N GLU A 32 6.44 -6.65 -11.51
CA GLU A 32 5.09 -7.20 -11.67
C GLU A 32 4.57 -7.49 -10.27
N THR A 33 3.40 -7.00 -9.94
CA THR A 33 2.83 -7.18 -8.59
C THR A 33 1.33 -7.32 -8.63
N ILE A 34 0.78 -8.04 -7.64
CA ILE A 34 -0.65 -8.05 -7.35
C ILE A 34 -0.85 -7.34 -6.03
N PHE A 35 -1.47 -6.17 -6.12
CA PHE A 35 -1.92 -5.41 -4.95
C PHE A 35 -3.28 -5.88 -4.48
N HIS A 36 -3.48 -5.88 -3.17
CA HIS A 36 -4.79 -6.06 -2.55
C HIS A 36 -4.95 -5.13 -1.35
N ARG A 37 -6.10 -4.44 -1.23
CA ARG A 37 -6.40 -3.59 -0.08
C ARG A 37 -6.78 -4.44 1.13
N ILE A 38 -6.44 -3.93 2.32
CA ILE A 38 -6.84 -4.48 3.61
C ILE A 38 -7.57 -3.45 4.45
N ASP A 39 -8.27 -3.89 5.48
CA ASP A 39 -9.11 -3.04 6.33
C ASP A 39 -8.32 -2.26 7.41
N LEU A 40 -7.00 -2.41 7.46
CA LEU A 40 -6.13 -1.53 8.24
C LEU A 40 -6.01 -0.20 7.49
N ALA A 41 -6.33 0.91 8.15
CA ALA A 41 -6.33 2.22 7.52
C ALA A 41 -5.95 3.34 8.49
N ASP A 42 -5.28 4.37 7.96
CA ASP A 42 -5.12 5.64 8.63
C ASP A 42 -6.40 6.48 8.47
N ASP A 43 -6.67 7.38 9.41
CA ASP A 43 -7.81 8.29 9.33
C ASP A 43 -7.36 9.67 8.83
N ILE A 44 -8.03 10.20 7.82
CA ILE A 44 -7.78 11.54 7.28
C ILE A 44 -9.03 12.40 7.37
N GLY A 45 -8.92 13.53 8.07
CA GLY A 45 -9.79 14.67 7.96
C GLY A 45 -9.17 15.69 7.02
N LEU A 46 -9.96 16.25 6.09
CA LEU A 46 -9.52 17.29 5.18
C LEU A 46 -10.55 18.42 5.13
N GLU A 47 -10.11 19.65 5.37
CA GLU A 47 -10.90 20.85 5.30
C GLU A 47 -10.29 21.83 4.29
N ILE A 48 -11.13 22.50 3.50
CA ILE A 48 -10.70 23.57 2.61
C ILE A 48 -10.62 24.87 3.41
N THR A 49 -9.43 25.45 3.47
CA THR A 49 -9.14 26.67 4.25
C THR A 49 -8.55 27.74 3.33
N PRO A 50 -9.08 28.97 3.32
CA PRO A 50 -8.54 30.02 2.46
C PRO A 50 -7.09 30.39 2.82
N GLY A 51 -6.18 30.35 1.85
CA GLY A 51 -4.83 30.90 1.95
C GLY A 51 -3.89 30.20 2.92
N LYS A 52 -4.30 29.09 3.57
CA LYS A 52 -3.48 28.36 4.55
C LYS A 52 -3.35 26.90 4.14
N ARG A 53 -2.12 26.36 4.14
CA ARG A 53 -1.84 24.96 3.84
C ARG A 53 -1.16 24.33 5.03
N THR A 54 -1.86 23.41 5.70
CA THR A 54 -1.38 22.74 6.93
C THR A 54 -1.63 21.26 6.90
N ILE A 55 -0.81 20.54 7.66
CA ILE A 55 -1.03 19.16 8.04
C ILE A 55 -0.64 19.00 9.50
N ASP A 56 -1.50 18.34 10.26
CA ASP A 56 -1.23 17.87 11.60
C ASP A 56 -1.27 16.35 11.60
N VAL A 57 -0.27 15.71 12.18
CA VAL A 57 -0.11 14.26 12.18
C VAL A 57 -0.05 13.74 13.59
N ASP A 58 -1.10 13.01 13.99
CA ASP A 58 -1.17 12.30 15.26
C ASP A 58 -0.49 10.93 15.15
N GLY A 59 0.10 10.46 16.24
CA GLY A 59 0.84 9.21 16.29
C GLY A 59 2.32 9.38 15.92
N ASN A 60 2.83 8.54 15.01
CA ASN A 60 4.26 8.51 14.63
C ASN A 60 4.61 9.46 13.47
N GLY A 61 3.84 10.51 13.29
CA GLY A 61 4.08 11.50 12.25
C GLY A 61 5.19 12.48 12.68
N THR A 62 6.35 12.37 12.06
CA THR A 62 7.49 13.25 12.33
C THR A 62 8.05 13.84 11.03
N GLY A 63 8.49 15.07 11.10
CA GLY A 63 9.17 15.74 10.01
C GLY A 63 8.42 16.95 9.44
N PRO A 64 9.07 17.71 8.53
CA PRO A 64 8.46 18.87 7.87
C PRO A 64 7.22 18.48 7.05
N ALA A 65 6.22 19.35 7.03
CA ALA A 65 4.98 19.16 6.27
C ALA A 65 5.27 18.82 4.78
N GLU A 66 6.25 19.48 4.19
CA GLU A 66 6.63 19.32 2.79
C GLU A 66 7.23 17.96 2.45
N SER A 67 7.71 17.24 3.45
CA SER A 67 8.20 15.85 3.29
C SER A 67 7.07 14.83 3.36
N ASN A 68 5.90 15.20 3.92
CA ASN A 68 4.77 14.31 4.05
C ASN A 68 4.06 14.11 2.71
N LEU A 69 3.84 12.85 2.31
CA LEU A 69 3.22 12.52 1.01
C LEU A 69 1.77 13.01 0.91
N ALA A 70 1.00 13.03 2.01
CA ALA A 70 -0.36 13.58 2.02
C ALA A 70 -0.37 15.07 1.73
N PHE A 71 0.55 15.84 2.36
CA PHE A 71 0.71 17.26 2.06
C PHE A 71 1.15 17.51 0.61
N ARG A 72 2.12 16.73 0.13
CA ARG A 72 2.59 16.81 -1.26
C ARG A 72 1.49 16.49 -2.26
N ALA A 73 0.62 15.52 -1.94
CA ALA A 73 -0.54 15.16 -2.74
C ALA A 73 -1.53 16.34 -2.85
N ALA A 74 -1.83 17.00 -1.72
CA ALA A 74 -2.69 18.18 -1.71
C ALA A 74 -2.08 19.35 -2.52
N ALA A 75 -0.79 19.59 -2.35
CA ALA A 75 -0.08 20.64 -3.09
C ALA A 75 -0.04 20.35 -4.61
N ALA A 76 0.20 19.09 -5.00
CA ALA A 76 0.20 18.67 -6.41
C ALA A 76 -1.19 18.79 -7.04
N TYR A 77 -2.25 18.38 -6.31
CA TYR A 77 -3.64 18.55 -6.76
C TYR A 77 -3.97 20.02 -6.95
N ALA A 78 -3.67 20.87 -5.96
CA ALA A 78 -3.93 22.30 -6.02
C ALA A 78 -3.19 22.98 -7.19
N ALA A 79 -1.96 22.61 -7.44
CA ALA A 79 -1.18 23.13 -8.58
C ALA A 79 -1.76 22.72 -9.93
N HIS A 80 -2.28 21.49 -10.05
CA HIS A 80 -2.87 20.98 -11.29
C HIS A 80 -4.25 21.56 -11.55
N ALA A 81 -5.13 21.59 -10.55
CA ALA A 81 -6.53 22.01 -10.68
C ALA A 81 -6.75 23.52 -10.54
N GLY A 82 -5.73 24.28 -10.11
CA GLY A 82 -5.89 25.68 -9.69
C GLY A 82 -6.77 25.86 -8.44
N TRP A 83 -7.01 24.77 -7.68
CA TRP A 83 -7.84 24.69 -6.50
C TRP A 83 -7.45 23.50 -5.63
N PRO A 84 -7.54 23.56 -4.28
CA PRO A 84 -7.92 24.71 -3.47
C PRO A 84 -6.77 25.72 -3.25
N ASP A 85 -7.10 26.94 -2.87
CA ASP A 85 -6.10 27.92 -2.44
C ASP A 85 -5.40 27.51 -1.16
N GLY A 86 -6.13 26.90 -0.22
CA GLY A 86 -5.58 26.33 1.00
C GLY A 86 -6.36 25.13 1.51
N PHE A 87 -5.74 24.39 2.42
CA PHE A 87 -6.27 23.18 3.03
C PHE A 87 -5.68 22.94 4.43
N ASP A 88 -6.44 22.24 5.26
CA ASP A 88 -5.99 21.69 6.52
C ASP A 88 -6.20 20.17 6.52
N ILE A 89 -5.13 19.41 6.81
CA ILE A 89 -5.16 17.94 6.86
C ILE A 89 -4.92 17.51 8.29
N GLN A 90 -5.83 16.70 8.83
CA GLN A 90 -5.69 16.01 10.11
C GLN A 90 -5.46 14.52 9.80
N LEU A 91 -4.30 13.99 10.17
CA LEU A 91 -3.88 12.63 9.86
C LEU A 91 -3.60 11.84 11.14
N THR A 92 -4.41 10.80 11.41
CA THR A 92 -4.17 9.86 12.51
C THR A 92 -3.58 8.56 11.96
N LYS A 93 -2.33 8.25 12.34
CA LYS A 93 -1.58 7.08 11.88
C LYS A 93 -1.94 5.83 12.67
N LYS A 94 -2.34 4.78 11.94
CA LYS A 94 -2.58 3.41 12.44
C LYS A 94 -1.75 2.37 11.66
N ILE A 95 -1.43 2.67 10.39
CA ILE A 95 -0.60 1.82 9.55
C ILE A 95 0.86 1.98 10.00
N PRO A 96 1.57 0.90 10.36
CA PRO A 96 2.98 0.96 10.74
C PRO A 96 3.83 1.62 9.65
N VAL A 97 4.64 2.59 10.06
CA VAL A 97 5.49 3.38 9.14
C VAL A 97 6.67 2.54 8.65
N GLY A 98 6.96 2.57 7.35
CA GLY A 98 8.10 1.87 6.77
C GLY A 98 8.00 0.33 6.77
N ALA A 99 6.78 -0.21 6.91
CA ALA A 99 6.53 -1.63 7.11
C ALA A 99 6.11 -2.40 5.83
N GLY A 100 6.22 -1.81 4.64
CA GLY A 100 5.83 -2.47 3.39
C GLY A 100 4.31 -2.49 3.09
N LEU A 101 3.50 -1.80 3.91
CA LEU A 101 2.04 -1.75 3.83
C LEU A 101 1.49 -0.56 3.02
N GLY A 102 2.36 0.31 2.52
CA GLY A 102 1.99 1.45 1.68
C GLY A 102 1.32 2.61 2.41
N GLY A 103 1.50 2.77 3.75
CA GLY A 103 0.79 3.77 4.57
C GLY A 103 0.92 5.20 4.05
N GLY A 104 2.11 5.72 3.80
CA GLY A 104 2.28 7.08 3.25
C GLY A 104 1.66 7.26 1.86
N SER A 105 1.70 6.20 1.03
CA SER A 105 1.04 6.20 -0.28
C SER A 105 -0.48 6.17 -0.15
N ALA A 106 -1.00 5.48 0.87
CA ALA A 106 -2.43 5.46 1.20
C ALA A 106 -2.92 6.84 1.63
N ASP A 107 -2.14 7.54 2.48
CA ASP A 107 -2.45 8.90 2.90
C ASP A 107 -2.52 9.86 1.70
N ALA A 108 -1.50 9.83 0.83
CA ALA A 108 -1.46 10.65 -0.37
C ALA A 108 -2.66 10.37 -1.31
N ALA A 109 -2.96 9.11 -1.54
CA ALA A 109 -4.07 8.70 -2.38
C ALA A 109 -5.44 9.13 -1.82
N ALA A 110 -5.62 8.97 -0.51
CA ALA A 110 -6.84 9.39 0.17
C ALA A 110 -7.03 10.92 0.08
N VAL A 111 -5.98 11.71 0.23
CA VAL A 111 -6.03 13.17 0.06
C VAL A 111 -6.38 13.55 -1.38
N LEU A 112 -5.79 12.90 -2.40
CA LEU A 112 -6.16 13.13 -3.80
C LEU A 112 -7.66 12.86 -4.04
N ARG A 113 -8.17 11.74 -3.53
CA ARG A 113 -9.59 11.37 -3.64
C ARG A 113 -10.50 12.35 -2.90
N ALA A 114 -10.11 12.77 -1.70
CA ALA A 114 -10.84 13.73 -0.88
C ALA A 114 -10.95 15.10 -1.57
N LEU A 115 -9.83 15.62 -2.09
CA LEU A 115 -9.82 16.87 -2.84
C LEU A 115 -10.65 16.77 -4.12
N ASN A 116 -10.54 15.67 -4.85
CA ASN A 116 -11.31 15.47 -6.07
C ASN A 116 -12.82 15.38 -5.82
N PHE A 117 -13.21 14.81 -4.68
CA PHE A 117 -14.61 14.78 -4.24
C PHE A 117 -15.15 16.16 -3.89
N LEU A 118 -14.33 17.02 -3.25
CA LEU A 118 -14.73 18.37 -2.86
C LEU A 118 -14.64 19.40 -3.99
N ALA A 119 -13.91 19.09 -5.05
CA ALA A 119 -13.61 20.04 -6.10
C ALA A 119 -14.87 20.49 -6.86
N PRO A 120 -15.05 21.82 -7.09
CA PRO A 120 -16.12 22.33 -7.93
C PRO A 120 -16.09 21.76 -9.35
N GLN A 121 -14.90 21.45 -9.84
CA GLN A 121 -14.64 20.79 -11.11
C GLN A 121 -13.66 19.65 -10.85
N PRO A 122 -14.15 18.41 -10.63
CA PRO A 122 -13.28 17.26 -10.39
C PRO A 122 -12.32 16.99 -11.55
N VAL A 123 -11.11 16.65 -11.20
CA VAL A 123 -10.10 16.20 -12.17
C VAL A 123 -10.51 14.83 -12.72
N PRO A 124 -10.44 14.59 -14.03
CA PRO A 124 -10.74 13.28 -14.62
C PRO A 124 -9.87 12.15 -14.04
N ALA A 125 -10.43 10.95 -13.92
CA ALA A 125 -9.78 9.82 -13.27
C ALA A 125 -8.36 9.53 -13.81
N ASN A 126 -8.16 9.59 -15.12
CA ASN A 126 -6.84 9.39 -15.73
C ASN A 126 -5.82 10.46 -15.33
N ALA A 127 -6.23 11.72 -15.20
CA ALA A 127 -5.37 12.81 -14.74
C ALA A 127 -5.07 12.68 -13.24
N LEU A 128 -6.06 12.25 -12.44
CA LEU A 128 -5.85 11.97 -11.02
C LEU A 128 -4.82 10.85 -10.81
N LEU A 129 -4.90 9.76 -11.57
CA LEU A 129 -3.92 8.67 -11.53
C LEU A 129 -2.54 9.11 -12.02
N HIS A 130 -2.47 10.05 -12.95
CA HIS A 130 -1.20 10.62 -13.41
C HIS A 130 -0.52 11.45 -12.30
N LEU A 131 -1.31 12.27 -11.57
CA LEU A 131 -0.81 12.96 -10.38
C LEU A 131 -0.32 11.97 -9.31
N ALA A 132 -1.07 10.91 -9.08
CA ALA A 132 -0.73 9.85 -8.15
C ALA A 132 0.61 9.19 -8.49
N ALA A 133 0.86 8.88 -9.77
CA ALA A 133 2.11 8.28 -10.25
C ALA A 133 3.34 9.16 -9.99
N GLY A 134 3.18 10.48 -10.01
CA GLY A 134 4.25 11.43 -9.67
C GLY A 134 4.61 11.47 -8.17
N LEU A 135 3.78 10.90 -7.30
CA LEU A 135 4.00 10.89 -5.86
C LEU A 135 4.68 9.60 -5.37
N GLY A 136 4.41 8.46 -6.01
CA GLY A 136 5.01 7.19 -5.65
C GLY A 136 4.36 6.00 -6.35
N ALA A 137 5.07 4.88 -6.41
CA ALA A 137 4.68 3.68 -7.17
C ALA A 137 3.35 3.04 -6.71
N ASP A 138 3.05 3.06 -5.40
CA ASP A 138 1.84 2.47 -4.83
C ASP A 138 0.64 3.44 -4.87
N VAL A 139 0.89 4.76 -5.05
CA VAL A 139 -0.16 5.79 -4.97
C VAL A 139 -1.23 5.63 -6.05
N PRO A 140 -0.92 5.28 -7.31
CA PRO A 140 -1.94 5.06 -8.34
C PRO A 140 -2.95 3.98 -7.97
N PHE A 141 -2.48 2.83 -7.46
CA PHE A 141 -3.38 1.77 -6.99
C PHE A 141 -4.28 2.26 -5.86
N LEU A 142 -3.71 2.94 -4.88
CA LEU A 142 -4.45 3.43 -3.71
C LEU A 142 -5.36 4.63 -4.03
N ALA A 143 -5.12 5.36 -5.12
CA ALA A 143 -6.00 6.42 -5.63
C ALA A 143 -7.11 5.90 -6.56
N SER A 144 -6.95 4.69 -7.12
CA SER A 144 -7.95 4.06 -7.99
C SER A 144 -9.14 3.53 -7.18
N ASP A 145 -10.16 3.05 -7.91
CA ASP A 145 -11.31 2.35 -7.34
C ASP A 145 -11.10 0.83 -7.27
N PHE A 146 -9.89 0.34 -7.53
CA PHE A 146 -9.58 -1.08 -7.52
C PHE A 146 -9.37 -1.59 -6.08
N VAL A 147 -9.95 -2.74 -5.79
CA VAL A 147 -9.72 -3.49 -4.53
C VAL A 147 -8.49 -4.37 -4.66
N MET A 148 -8.34 -5.00 -5.83
CA MET A 148 -7.19 -5.80 -6.21
C MET A 148 -6.81 -5.47 -7.65
N ALA A 149 -5.52 -5.34 -7.91
CA ALA A 149 -5.01 -5.06 -9.24
C ALA A 149 -3.72 -5.83 -9.53
N LEU A 150 -3.61 -6.34 -10.76
CA LEU A 150 -2.32 -6.68 -11.35
C LEU A 150 -1.66 -5.39 -11.83
N ALA A 151 -0.45 -5.11 -11.38
CA ALA A 151 0.29 -3.92 -11.74
C ALA A 151 1.68 -4.28 -12.28
N TRP A 152 2.19 -3.45 -13.20
CA TRP A 152 3.51 -3.62 -13.80
C TRP A 152 4.15 -2.27 -14.14
N GLY A 153 5.34 -2.29 -14.75
CA GLY A 153 6.17 -1.11 -14.90
C GLY A 153 6.84 -0.82 -13.57
N ARG A 154 6.64 0.36 -13.02
CA ARG A 154 7.06 0.71 -11.64
C ARG A 154 5.94 0.50 -10.61
N GLY A 155 4.73 0.02 -11.06
CA GLY A 155 3.50 -0.14 -10.31
C GLY A 155 2.34 0.75 -10.80
N GLU A 156 2.59 1.62 -11.76
CA GLU A 156 1.64 2.61 -12.28
C GLU A 156 0.70 2.08 -13.35
N ARG A 157 1.08 0.99 -14.03
CA ARG A 157 0.24 0.34 -15.03
C ARG A 157 -0.57 -0.74 -14.34
N MET A 158 -1.88 -0.68 -14.45
CA MET A 158 -2.75 -1.52 -13.64
C MET A 158 -3.91 -2.08 -14.44
N LEU A 159 -4.29 -3.30 -14.07
CA LEU A 159 -5.50 -3.96 -14.53
C LEU A 159 -6.33 -4.35 -13.30
N ASP A 160 -7.58 -3.92 -13.26
CA ASP A 160 -8.53 -4.35 -12.23
C ASP A 160 -8.78 -5.85 -12.30
N CYS A 161 -8.59 -6.53 -11.17
CA CYS A 161 -8.81 -7.97 -11.05
C CYS A 161 -10.13 -8.32 -10.34
N GLY A 162 -10.82 -7.32 -9.82
CA GLY A 162 -11.97 -7.51 -8.94
C GLY A 162 -11.58 -8.03 -7.56
N PRO A 163 -12.51 -8.06 -6.61
CA PRO A 163 -12.24 -8.54 -5.26
C PRO A 163 -12.14 -10.07 -5.20
N LEU A 164 -11.28 -10.56 -4.30
CA LEU A 164 -11.31 -11.95 -3.84
C LEU A 164 -12.36 -12.12 -2.71
N PRO A 165 -12.80 -13.35 -2.41
CA PRO A 165 -13.55 -13.63 -1.19
C PRO A 165 -12.79 -13.11 0.04
N GLN A 166 -13.50 -12.45 0.95
CA GLN A 166 -12.89 -11.89 2.16
C GLN A 166 -12.19 -12.96 2.98
N ARG A 167 -11.01 -12.62 3.50
CA ARG A 167 -10.18 -13.47 4.37
C ARG A 167 -9.64 -12.64 5.53
N ASP A 168 -9.39 -13.34 6.63
CA ASP A 168 -8.67 -12.77 7.76
C ASP A 168 -7.18 -12.68 7.46
N ILE A 169 -6.57 -11.58 7.84
CA ILE A 169 -5.16 -11.30 7.66
C ILE A 169 -4.52 -11.10 9.03
N LEU A 170 -3.48 -11.84 9.29
CA LEU A 170 -2.57 -11.54 10.40
C LEU A 170 -1.34 -10.83 9.88
N LEU A 171 -1.04 -9.68 10.47
CA LEU A 171 0.18 -8.92 10.22
C LEU A 171 1.15 -9.14 11.39
N MET A 172 2.39 -9.45 11.07
CA MET A 172 3.51 -9.59 12.00
C MET A 172 4.54 -8.54 11.60
N THR A 173 4.49 -7.39 12.27
CA THR A 173 5.34 -6.22 11.96
C THR A 173 6.45 -6.14 13.01
N PRO A 174 7.72 -6.38 12.64
CA PRO A 174 8.84 -6.22 13.55
C PRO A 174 9.10 -4.73 13.86
N GLU A 175 9.87 -4.48 14.91
CA GLU A 175 10.21 -3.11 15.36
C GLU A 175 11.20 -2.36 14.46
N PHE A 176 11.72 -3.01 13.42
CA PHE A 176 12.62 -2.40 12.45
C PHE A 176 11.92 -2.20 11.09
N SER A 177 12.33 -1.21 10.35
CA SER A 177 11.90 -0.96 8.98
C SER A 177 13.02 -1.32 8.00
N VAL A 178 12.63 -1.65 6.75
CA VAL A 178 13.56 -1.85 5.64
C VAL A 178 13.34 -0.73 4.63
N ALA A 179 14.39 0.05 4.37
CA ALA A 179 14.30 1.05 3.33
C ALA A 179 14.19 0.37 1.96
N THR A 180 13.23 0.77 1.15
CA THR A 180 12.97 0.14 -0.17
C THR A 180 14.21 0.16 -1.06
N ALA A 181 15.01 1.24 -1.00
CA ALA A 181 16.27 1.33 -1.74
C ALA A 181 17.28 0.26 -1.32
N ASP A 182 17.37 -0.06 -0.03
CA ASP A 182 18.25 -1.12 0.48
C ASP A 182 17.76 -2.49 0.03
N ALA A 183 16.45 -2.76 0.07
CA ALA A 183 15.88 -4.02 -0.41
C ALA A 183 16.21 -4.27 -1.89
N TYR A 184 16.07 -3.26 -2.75
CA TYR A 184 16.48 -3.35 -4.15
C TYR A 184 17.98 -3.61 -4.31
N ARG A 185 18.82 -2.88 -3.57
CA ARG A 185 20.26 -3.06 -3.59
C ARG A 185 20.65 -4.50 -3.19
N TRP A 186 20.03 -5.04 -2.15
CA TRP A 186 20.30 -6.41 -1.69
C TRP A 186 19.88 -7.45 -2.73
N VAL A 187 18.75 -7.25 -3.39
CA VAL A 187 18.34 -8.14 -4.50
C VAL A 187 19.33 -8.07 -5.66
N ASP A 188 19.81 -6.89 -6.01
CA ASP A 188 20.80 -6.72 -7.07
C ASP A 188 22.14 -7.40 -6.69
N GLU A 189 22.61 -7.24 -5.45
CA GLU A 189 23.81 -7.90 -4.92
C GLU A 189 23.68 -9.42 -4.96
N ASP A 190 22.55 -9.98 -4.49
CA ASP A 190 22.32 -11.43 -4.43
C ASP A 190 22.12 -12.04 -5.83
N ARG A 191 21.57 -11.29 -6.77
CA ARG A 191 21.44 -11.73 -8.18
C ARG A 191 22.76 -11.68 -8.94
N GLY A 192 23.65 -10.75 -8.62
CA GLY A 192 24.90 -10.52 -9.35
C GLY A 192 24.65 -10.36 -10.86
N ASP A 193 25.56 -10.87 -11.68
CA ASP A 193 25.44 -10.83 -13.15
C ASP A 193 24.42 -11.82 -13.73
N ARG A 194 23.65 -12.49 -12.90
CA ARG A 194 22.62 -13.44 -13.36
C ARG A 194 21.46 -12.69 -14.00
N ARG A 195 21.56 -12.44 -15.30
CA ARG A 195 20.48 -11.88 -16.14
C ARG A 195 19.35 -12.86 -16.43
N ALA A 196 19.50 -14.12 -16.01
CA ALA A 196 18.45 -15.12 -16.21
C ALA A 196 17.26 -14.84 -15.30
N LEU A 197 16.30 -14.12 -15.83
CA LEU A 197 14.95 -14.10 -15.26
C LEU A 197 14.46 -15.55 -15.19
N PRO A 198 13.83 -15.97 -14.08
CA PRO A 198 13.10 -17.22 -14.05
C PRO A 198 12.17 -17.29 -15.26
N LEU A 199 11.91 -18.49 -15.76
CA LEU A 199 11.00 -18.71 -16.89
C LEU A 199 9.75 -17.83 -16.75
N PRO A 200 9.29 -17.20 -17.84
CA PRO A 200 8.10 -16.39 -17.79
C PRO A 200 6.94 -17.21 -17.24
N HIS A 201 6.26 -16.68 -16.23
CA HIS A 201 5.07 -17.30 -15.67
C HIS A 201 3.86 -16.59 -16.26
N ALA A 202 3.04 -17.32 -17.00
CA ALA A 202 1.82 -16.75 -17.53
C ALA A 202 0.79 -16.62 -16.39
N ILE A 203 0.33 -15.39 -16.14
CA ILE A 203 -0.75 -15.14 -15.21
C ILE A 203 -2.04 -15.03 -16.03
N GLU A 204 -2.88 -16.05 -15.95
CA GLU A 204 -4.20 -16.04 -16.56
C GLU A 204 -5.21 -15.32 -15.63
N ARG A 205 -6.26 -14.73 -16.21
CA ARG A 205 -7.32 -14.10 -15.44
C ARG A 205 -7.96 -15.07 -14.43
N ALA A 206 -8.12 -16.34 -14.79
CA ALA A 206 -8.63 -17.37 -13.91
C ALA A 206 -7.73 -17.61 -12.69
N ALA A 207 -6.42 -17.40 -12.83
CA ALA A 207 -5.48 -17.52 -11.71
C ALA A 207 -5.68 -16.42 -10.66
N LEU A 208 -6.29 -15.30 -11.01
CA LEU A 208 -6.55 -14.17 -10.13
C LEU A 208 -7.92 -14.22 -9.43
N SER A 209 -8.69 -15.30 -9.63
CA SER A 209 -10.09 -15.39 -9.17
C SER A 209 -10.27 -16.12 -7.83
N SER A 210 -9.24 -16.75 -7.29
CA SER A 210 -9.32 -17.45 -6.00
C SER A 210 -7.99 -17.42 -5.24
N TRP A 211 -8.09 -17.56 -3.91
CA TRP A 211 -6.92 -17.63 -3.02
C TRP A 211 -6.03 -18.82 -3.32
N GLU A 212 -6.63 -19.97 -3.63
CA GLU A 212 -5.93 -21.21 -3.95
C GLU A 212 -5.12 -21.07 -5.23
N ASN A 213 -5.63 -20.35 -6.21
CA ASN A 213 -4.92 -20.07 -7.45
C ASN A 213 -3.77 -19.10 -7.22
N ILE A 214 -3.99 -18.00 -6.49
CA ILE A 214 -2.94 -17.03 -6.15
C ILE A 214 -1.81 -17.70 -5.38
N GLN A 215 -2.11 -18.54 -4.39
CA GLN A 215 -1.12 -19.26 -3.59
C GLN A 215 -0.11 -20.05 -4.45
N ARG A 216 -0.54 -20.59 -5.60
CA ARG A 216 0.31 -21.43 -6.47
C ARG A 216 1.47 -20.68 -7.11
N PHE A 217 1.33 -19.37 -7.31
CA PHE A 217 2.37 -18.57 -7.97
C PHE A 217 2.80 -17.36 -7.13
N ALA A 218 2.16 -17.12 -5.99
CA ALA A 218 2.52 -16.04 -5.08
C ALA A 218 3.98 -16.12 -4.66
N ARG A 219 4.67 -14.99 -4.73
CA ARG A 219 6.07 -14.84 -4.33
C ARG A 219 6.39 -13.38 -4.06
N ASN A 220 7.44 -13.14 -3.31
CA ASN A 220 8.02 -11.82 -3.15
C ASN A 220 9.53 -11.90 -3.37
N ASP A 221 10.00 -11.29 -4.45
CA ASP A 221 11.42 -11.34 -4.82
C ASP A 221 12.35 -10.62 -3.84
N PHE A 222 11.81 -9.74 -2.97
CA PHE A 222 12.58 -9.16 -1.87
C PHE A 222 12.77 -10.11 -0.69
N GLU A 223 11.84 -11.05 -0.48
CA GLU A 223 11.77 -11.86 0.74
C GLU A 223 13.09 -12.57 1.05
N THR A 224 13.66 -13.26 0.09
CA THR A 224 14.92 -13.99 0.29
C THR A 224 16.07 -13.07 0.71
N ALA A 225 16.23 -11.93 0.02
CA ALA A 225 17.31 -11.00 0.31
C ALA A 225 17.16 -10.29 1.66
N VAL A 226 15.91 -9.98 2.03
CA VAL A 226 15.60 -9.32 3.30
C VAL A 226 15.71 -10.29 4.47
N VAL A 227 15.17 -11.51 4.35
CA VAL A 227 15.26 -12.56 5.38
C VAL A 227 16.70 -12.94 5.66
N ALA A 228 17.56 -13.05 4.61
CA ALA A 228 18.97 -13.34 4.80
C ALA A 228 19.69 -12.29 5.68
N ARG A 229 19.26 -11.04 5.63
CA ARG A 229 19.83 -9.93 6.42
C ARG A 229 19.11 -9.70 7.76
N HIS A 230 17.88 -10.20 7.87
CA HIS A 230 17.02 -10.11 9.05
C HIS A 230 16.42 -11.50 9.41
N PRO A 231 17.24 -12.46 9.91
CA PRO A 231 16.81 -13.87 10.11
C PRO A 231 15.59 -14.05 11.04
N ARG A 232 15.29 -13.06 11.89
CA ARG A 232 14.08 -13.09 12.75
C ARG A 232 12.78 -13.21 11.93
N LEU A 233 12.76 -12.74 10.69
CA LEU A 233 11.59 -12.83 9.79
C LEU A 233 11.27 -14.27 9.41
N GLU A 234 12.26 -15.17 9.36
CA GLU A 234 12.01 -16.58 9.09
C GLU A 234 11.11 -17.22 10.16
N GLY A 235 11.33 -16.87 11.44
CA GLY A 235 10.46 -17.34 12.53
C GLY A 235 8.99 -16.91 12.35
N TYR A 236 8.74 -15.73 11.81
CA TYR A 236 7.37 -15.28 11.51
C TYR A 236 6.76 -16.07 10.34
N LEU A 237 7.52 -16.29 9.28
CA LEU A 237 7.07 -17.11 8.14
C LEU A 237 6.77 -18.53 8.57
N GLU A 238 7.64 -19.15 9.38
CA GLU A 238 7.44 -20.48 9.93
C GLU A 238 6.19 -20.57 10.82
N ALA A 239 5.98 -19.61 11.72
CA ALA A 239 4.80 -19.56 12.57
C ALA A 239 3.50 -19.52 11.74
N LEU A 240 3.48 -18.71 10.67
CA LEU A 240 2.34 -18.63 9.77
C LEU A 240 2.12 -19.93 8.97
N ARG A 241 3.20 -20.55 8.46
CA ARG A 241 3.12 -21.84 7.77
C ARG A 241 2.60 -22.94 8.69
N HIS A 242 3.05 -23.00 9.93
CA HIS A 242 2.55 -23.95 10.93
C HIS A 242 1.07 -23.71 11.30
N SER A 243 0.59 -22.45 11.26
CA SER A 243 -0.82 -22.14 11.45
C SER A 243 -1.71 -22.50 10.26
N ARG A 244 -1.12 -23.07 9.21
CA ARG A 244 -1.76 -23.41 7.92
C ARG A 244 -2.39 -22.18 7.25
N ALA A 245 -1.68 -21.06 7.26
CA ALA A 245 -2.07 -19.92 6.44
C ALA A 245 -2.12 -20.34 4.95
N THR A 246 -3.14 -19.91 4.25
CA THR A 246 -3.28 -20.13 2.80
C THR A 246 -2.12 -19.47 2.04
N LEU A 247 -1.68 -18.30 2.52
CA LEU A 247 -0.51 -17.59 2.02
C LEU A 247 0.24 -17.00 3.22
N ALA A 248 1.56 -17.19 3.27
CA ALA A 248 2.45 -16.57 4.24
C ALA A 248 3.63 -15.94 3.50
N GLN A 249 3.77 -14.62 3.57
CA GLN A 249 4.71 -13.87 2.74
C GLN A 249 5.02 -12.49 3.32
N MET A 250 6.13 -11.89 2.92
CA MET A 250 6.47 -10.50 3.19
C MET A 250 5.70 -9.55 2.26
N SER A 251 5.23 -8.42 2.76
CA SER A 251 4.58 -7.37 1.97
C SER A 251 5.58 -6.34 1.47
N GLY A 252 5.60 -6.08 0.16
CA GLY A 252 6.49 -5.09 -0.44
C GLY A 252 7.96 -5.38 -0.15
N SER A 253 8.74 -4.34 0.13
CA SER A 253 10.15 -4.44 0.56
C SER A 253 10.31 -4.85 2.03
N GLY A 254 9.22 -5.17 2.73
CA GLY A 254 9.21 -5.50 4.15
C GLY A 254 9.09 -4.25 5.04
N SER A 255 9.12 -4.44 6.34
CA SER A 255 9.48 -5.67 7.08
C SER A 255 8.27 -6.55 7.46
N THR A 256 7.03 -6.11 7.22
CA THR A 256 5.83 -6.87 7.63
C THR A 256 5.74 -8.20 6.89
N ILE A 257 5.57 -9.27 7.66
CA ILE A 257 5.13 -10.58 7.19
C ILE A 257 3.62 -10.67 7.40
N PHE A 258 2.89 -11.19 6.41
CA PHE A 258 1.46 -11.39 6.53
C PHE A 258 1.06 -12.84 6.29
N GLY A 259 -0.01 -13.25 6.94
CA GLY A 259 -0.67 -14.54 6.73
C GLY A 259 -2.13 -14.35 6.33
N VAL A 260 -2.55 -15.02 5.26
CA VAL A 260 -3.95 -15.13 4.85
C VAL A 260 -4.54 -16.38 5.48
N LEU A 261 -5.60 -16.24 6.28
CA LEU A 261 -6.19 -17.31 7.05
C LEU A 261 -7.67 -17.51 6.65
N GLU A 262 -8.10 -18.76 6.61
CA GLU A 262 -9.49 -19.09 6.28
C GLU A 262 -10.46 -18.78 7.43
N THR A 263 -9.97 -18.86 8.67
CA THR A 263 -10.77 -18.63 9.86
C THR A 263 -9.96 -17.97 10.96
N PRO A 264 -10.56 -17.06 11.76
CA PRO A 264 -9.90 -16.41 12.90
C PRO A 264 -9.38 -17.40 13.97
N ALA A 265 -10.00 -18.56 14.10
CA ALA A 265 -9.61 -19.57 15.08
C ALA A 265 -8.13 -20.01 14.92
N ARG A 266 -7.55 -19.87 13.73
CA ARG A 266 -6.14 -20.19 13.48
C ARG A 266 -5.15 -19.20 14.07
N PHE A 267 -5.58 -17.99 14.43
CA PHE A 267 -4.73 -17.03 15.14
C PHE A 267 -4.24 -17.55 16.49
N ALA A 268 -5.04 -18.40 17.16
CA ALA A 268 -4.67 -18.99 18.44
C ALA A 268 -3.40 -19.87 18.38
N LEU A 269 -3.04 -20.34 17.17
CA LEU A 269 -1.83 -21.16 16.98
C LEU A 269 -0.54 -20.33 16.88
N ILE A 270 -0.64 -19.00 16.83
CA ILE A 270 0.50 -18.09 16.71
C ILE A 270 0.70 -17.41 18.05
N PRO A 271 1.92 -17.39 18.60
CA PRO A 271 2.24 -16.70 19.83
C PRO A 271 1.78 -15.23 19.81
N GLU A 272 1.18 -14.76 20.89
CA GLU A 272 0.58 -13.42 20.96
C GLU A 272 1.60 -12.32 20.73
N GLU A 273 2.82 -12.50 21.23
CA GLU A 273 3.95 -11.59 21.05
C GLU A 273 4.37 -11.39 19.59
N HIS A 274 3.94 -12.27 18.69
CA HIS A 274 4.21 -12.17 17.23
C HIS A 274 3.07 -11.53 16.44
N ARG A 275 1.92 -11.30 17.09
CA ARG A 275 0.73 -10.71 16.44
C ARG A 275 0.77 -9.19 16.57
N SER A 276 1.02 -8.47 15.48
CA SER A 276 0.97 -7.01 15.51
C SER A 276 -0.44 -6.48 15.26
N HIS A 277 -1.09 -6.96 14.19
CA HIS A 277 -2.44 -6.54 13.81
C HIS A 277 -3.21 -7.71 13.19
N VAL A 278 -4.50 -7.80 13.55
CA VAL A 278 -5.47 -8.64 12.85
C VAL A 278 -6.38 -7.73 12.05
N THR A 279 -6.52 -8.00 10.76
CA THR A 279 -7.34 -7.24 9.83
C THR A 279 -8.00 -8.17 8.83
N THR A 280 -8.71 -7.66 7.86
CA THR A 280 -9.31 -8.45 6.78
C THR A 280 -8.95 -7.88 5.41
N THR A 281 -9.07 -8.70 4.37
CA THR A 281 -9.05 -8.20 3.00
C THR A 281 -10.33 -7.44 2.70
N LYS A 282 -10.22 -6.39 1.88
CA LYS A 282 -11.39 -5.61 1.45
C LYS A 282 -12.09 -6.27 0.26
N THR A 283 -13.39 -6.06 0.17
CA THR A 283 -14.21 -6.40 -1.01
C THR A 283 -14.73 -5.15 -1.71
N SER A 284 -14.53 -3.99 -1.09
CA SER A 284 -14.86 -2.66 -1.63
C SER A 284 -13.90 -1.61 -1.09
N ILE A 285 -13.80 -0.49 -1.78
CA ILE A 285 -13.02 0.67 -1.28
C ILE A 285 -13.87 1.48 -0.30
N ASP A 286 -13.19 2.19 0.62
CA ASP A 286 -13.86 3.15 1.49
C ASP A 286 -14.14 4.44 0.72
N VAL A 287 -15.34 4.99 0.93
CA VAL A 287 -15.79 6.22 0.28
C VAL A 287 -15.44 7.45 1.09
N VAL A 288 -15.32 8.58 0.40
CA VAL A 288 -15.18 9.88 1.03
C VAL A 288 -16.49 10.25 1.71
N GLN A 289 -16.44 10.63 2.98
CA GLN A 289 -17.60 11.00 3.78
C GLN A 289 -17.60 12.51 4.03
N PRO A 290 -18.63 13.27 3.56
CA PRO A 290 -18.75 14.68 3.86
C PRO A 290 -18.98 14.89 5.37
N LEU A 291 -18.25 15.82 5.95
CA LEU A 291 -18.51 16.27 7.31
C LEU A 291 -19.54 17.38 7.25
N ARG A 292 -20.60 17.28 8.08
CA ARG A 292 -21.58 18.38 8.23
C ARG A 292 -20.89 19.51 8.96
N VAL A 293 -20.76 20.65 8.28
CA VAL A 293 -20.39 21.90 8.92
C VAL A 293 -21.62 22.34 9.74
N GLY A 294 -21.49 22.26 11.06
CA GLY A 294 -22.54 22.70 12.00
C GLY A 294 -22.67 24.22 12.01
#